data_944e885aa39456d99b84464c7290c815
#
_entry.id   944e885aa39456d99b84464c7290c815
#
_cell.length_a   1.000
_cell.length_b   1.000
_cell.length_c   1.000
_cell.angle_alpha   90.00
_cell.angle_beta   90.00
_cell.angle_gamma   90.00
#
_symmetry.space_group_name_H-M   'P 1'
#
loop_
_entity.id
_entity.type
_entity.pdbx_description
1 polymer ?
#
loop_
_entity_poly.entity_id
_entity_poly.type
_entity_poly.pdbx_seq_one_letter_code
_entity_poly.pdbx_strand_id
1 'polypeptide(L)'
;MTDGLTIKPLMGERFDCVVIGAGHGGCEAALAAARMGLKTALLTLNLDSIGMMPCNPSIGGTGKGHLVRELDAMGGEMGLAADDTLIQMRMLNTGKGPAVHSLRAQMDKRRYHERMKAALEGEENLTLIQSEAVDIATEGGRVSGVVTAEGFCYPCRAAVLCTGVYLKSRILIGEFIRESGPAGMLRSEGLSGNLSRLGIPLRRFKTGTPPRVKRDTLDFSKMAVQEGDEPTPAFSFLHGELHLVQDRCWLTYTNLDTHRIILDNLDRSPLYAGRIHATGTRYCPSIEDKVVKFADKDRHQLFIEPEGRTTQEMYVQGLSTSLPADVQEAMLHTIPGLEKAQIMRYGYAIEYDCLDPQALDLSFMVKAVPGLFSGGQINGSSGYEEAAAQGFYAGVNAALYVKGEPPFIIGRDEGYLGVLVDDLVTKGTPEPYRMMTSRCEYRLLLRQDNADERLTEKARRTGLVSDERYEKLLKKREKVQAARARLDKRVPADEKLRAYLESVGETVPHDGARLFELLKRPGVTYTGLLGLYGDDLDPLDRETLEQIDVMARYDGYIEKERREVERMRSLEDLALPATFDYNTLSGLRLEARQKLNGVKPANIGQASRISGVSPADVSVLLVAQKRGML
;
A
#
# COMPACT_ATOMS: atom_id res chain seq x y z
N MET A 1 -1.69 -27.33 28.25
CA MET A 1 -1.94 -27.25 29.71
C MET A 1 -0.61 -26.90 30.35
N THR A 2 -0.38 -25.60 30.58
CA THR A 2 0.72 -25.09 31.40
C THR A 2 0.06 -24.53 32.63
N ASP A 3 0.08 -25.32 33.71
CA ASP A 3 -0.43 -24.95 35.02
C ASP A 3 0.32 -23.71 35.57
N GLY A 4 -0.42 -22.68 35.84
CA GLY A 4 -0.40 -21.75 36.96
C GLY A 4 0.90 -21.33 37.68
N LEU A 5 2.04 -21.26 37.01
CA LEU A 5 3.16 -20.49 37.53
C LEU A 5 3.04 -19.06 37.00
N THR A 6 2.49 -18.16 37.81
CA THR A 6 2.57 -16.71 37.58
C THR A 6 4.03 -16.30 37.79
N ILE A 7 4.90 -16.61 36.83
CA ILE A 7 6.28 -16.09 36.84
C ILE A 7 6.15 -14.59 36.64
N LYS A 8 6.55 -13.82 37.63
CA LYS A 8 6.64 -12.37 37.53
C LYS A 8 7.62 -12.06 36.39
N PRO A 9 7.22 -11.38 35.31
CA PRO A 9 8.11 -11.18 34.18
C PRO A 9 9.38 -10.46 34.59
N LEU A 10 10.52 -10.87 34.05
CA LEU A 10 11.78 -10.15 34.20
C LEU A 10 11.61 -8.76 33.56
N MET A 11 12.01 -7.72 34.28
CA MET A 11 11.93 -6.37 33.71
C MET A 11 13.08 -6.17 32.72
N GLY A 12 12.72 -5.95 31.48
CA GLY A 12 13.64 -5.54 30.42
C GLY A 12 13.91 -4.04 30.46
N GLU A 13 14.68 -3.58 29.49
CA GLU A 13 14.94 -2.16 29.27
C GLU A 13 13.64 -1.40 28.98
N ARG A 14 13.56 -0.14 29.42
CA ARG A 14 12.40 0.73 29.17
C ARG A 14 12.54 1.45 27.83
N PHE A 15 11.48 1.43 27.05
CA PHE A 15 11.35 2.17 25.79
C PHE A 15 10.16 3.14 25.85
N ASP A 16 10.12 4.08 24.93
CA ASP A 16 8.94 4.94 24.70
C ASP A 16 7.91 4.20 23.83
N CYS A 17 8.40 3.50 22.80
CA CYS A 17 7.60 2.73 21.87
C CYS A 17 8.20 1.34 21.63
N VAL A 18 7.34 0.31 21.53
CA VAL A 18 7.75 -1.04 21.12
C VAL A 18 6.96 -1.43 19.88
N VAL A 19 7.67 -1.74 18.78
CA VAL A 19 7.08 -2.22 17.54
C VAL A 19 7.21 -3.74 17.46
N ILE A 20 6.12 -4.45 17.11
CA ILE A 20 6.05 -5.90 17.10
C ILE A 20 5.93 -6.40 15.66
N GLY A 21 7.00 -7.03 15.16
CA GLY A 21 7.14 -7.54 13.79
C GLY A 21 7.95 -6.61 12.89
N ALA A 22 8.95 -7.16 12.19
CA ALA A 22 9.88 -6.44 11.30
C ALA A 22 9.60 -6.72 9.81
N GLY A 23 8.33 -6.90 9.41
CA GLY A 23 7.91 -6.79 8.02
C GLY A 23 7.89 -5.34 7.55
N HIS A 24 7.41 -5.07 6.33
CA HIS A 24 7.41 -3.71 5.76
C HIS A 24 6.74 -2.68 6.68
N GLY A 25 5.61 -3.03 7.31
CA GLY A 25 4.94 -2.15 8.26
C GLY A 25 5.76 -1.87 9.51
N GLY A 26 6.38 -2.91 10.08
CA GLY A 26 7.18 -2.73 11.30
C GLY A 26 8.47 -1.96 11.08
N CYS A 27 9.13 -2.14 9.93
CA CYS A 27 10.31 -1.36 9.56
C CYS A 27 9.97 0.14 9.50
N GLU A 28 8.92 0.49 8.79
CA GLU A 28 8.48 1.89 8.65
C GLU A 28 7.98 2.49 9.96
N ALA A 29 7.25 1.70 10.78
CA ALA A 29 6.78 2.15 12.08
C ALA A 29 7.94 2.44 13.05
N ALA A 30 8.93 1.56 13.09
CA ALA A 30 10.09 1.69 13.96
C ALA A 30 10.97 2.87 13.55
N LEU A 31 11.27 3.02 12.25
CA LEU A 31 12.01 4.15 11.71
C LEU A 31 11.28 5.48 11.98
N ALA A 32 9.98 5.54 11.74
CA ALA A 32 9.20 6.75 12.00
C ALA A 32 9.25 7.16 13.48
N ALA A 33 9.00 6.22 14.41
CA ALA A 33 9.03 6.49 15.84
C ALA A 33 10.42 6.92 16.32
N ALA A 34 11.47 6.23 15.89
CA ALA A 34 12.86 6.53 16.26
C ALA A 34 13.33 7.88 15.72
N ARG A 35 13.07 8.18 14.44
CA ARG A 35 13.39 9.46 13.79
C ARG A 35 12.62 10.64 14.40
N MET A 36 11.46 10.40 14.99
CA MET A 36 10.75 11.38 15.80
C MET A 36 11.31 11.51 17.24
N GLY A 37 12.44 10.87 17.54
CA GLY A 37 13.18 11.00 18.81
C GLY A 37 12.68 10.11 19.94
N LEU A 38 11.88 9.08 19.66
CA LEU A 38 11.47 8.11 20.65
C LEU A 38 12.51 7.00 20.80
N LYS A 39 12.85 6.64 22.05
CA LYS A 39 13.59 5.41 22.32
C LYS A 39 12.70 4.22 21.97
N THR A 40 13.01 3.56 20.85
CA THR A 40 12.14 2.56 20.20
C THR A 40 12.80 1.17 20.24
N ALA A 41 12.02 0.12 20.54
CA ALA A 41 12.41 -1.26 20.30
C ALA A 41 11.61 -1.85 19.14
N LEU A 42 12.26 -2.67 18.30
CA LEU A 42 11.63 -3.48 17.26
C LEU A 42 11.83 -4.95 17.59
N LEU A 43 10.75 -5.64 17.96
CA LEU A 43 10.74 -7.07 18.23
C LEU A 43 10.43 -7.84 16.94
N THR A 44 11.20 -8.88 16.64
CA THR A 44 10.96 -9.77 15.49
C THR A 44 11.27 -11.21 15.83
N LEU A 45 10.57 -12.15 15.19
CA LEU A 45 10.83 -13.57 15.33
C LEU A 45 12.21 -13.98 14.78
N ASN A 46 12.71 -13.25 13.81
CA ASN A 46 14.00 -13.53 13.19
C ASN A 46 14.57 -12.25 12.54
N LEU A 47 15.78 -11.87 12.92
CA LEU A 47 16.50 -10.70 12.36
C LEU A 47 16.86 -10.87 10.88
N ASP A 48 17.00 -12.11 10.39
CA ASP A 48 17.28 -12.40 8.97
C ASP A 48 16.00 -12.41 8.10
N SER A 49 14.86 -12.02 8.67
CA SER A 49 13.58 -11.85 7.95
C SER A 49 13.08 -10.40 7.91
N ILE A 50 13.88 -9.43 8.31
CA ILE A 50 13.56 -8.01 8.25
C ILE A 50 13.24 -7.60 6.81
N GLY A 51 12.10 -6.91 6.58
CA GLY A 51 11.68 -6.48 5.24
C GLY A 51 11.51 -7.62 4.23
N MET A 52 11.34 -8.86 4.69
CA MET A 52 11.23 -10.04 3.82
C MET A 52 10.05 -9.94 2.87
N MET A 53 10.26 -10.35 1.61
CA MET A 53 9.24 -10.46 0.57
C MET A 53 8.84 -11.93 0.35
N PRO A 54 7.97 -12.53 1.16
CA PRO A 54 7.64 -13.96 1.06
C PRO A 54 6.75 -14.31 -0.14
N CYS A 55 6.10 -13.32 -0.75
CA CYS A 55 5.29 -13.48 -1.96
C CYS A 55 6.07 -12.97 -3.19
N ASN A 56 5.53 -11.96 -3.89
CA ASN A 56 6.12 -11.45 -5.13
C ASN A 56 7.41 -10.63 -4.88
N PRO A 57 8.37 -10.68 -5.82
CA PRO A 57 9.60 -9.90 -5.74
C PRO A 57 9.41 -8.49 -6.35
N SER A 58 8.36 -7.78 -5.98
CA SER A 58 8.06 -6.48 -6.58
C SER A 58 7.43 -5.50 -5.60
N ILE A 59 7.74 -4.20 -5.80
CA ILE A 59 7.15 -3.06 -5.10
C ILE A 59 6.46 -2.17 -6.11
N GLY A 60 5.30 -1.62 -5.75
CA GLY A 60 4.50 -0.75 -6.59
C GLY A 60 3.44 -1.48 -7.42
N GLY A 61 3.02 -0.85 -8.52
CA GLY A 61 1.87 -1.25 -9.31
C GLY A 61 0.66 -0.36 -9.10
N THR A 62 -0.43 -0.63 -9.81
CA THR A 62 -1.62 0.22 -9.84
C THR A 62 -2.20 0.47 -8.44
N GLY A 63 -2.27 1.73 -8.03
CA GLY A 63 -2.68 2.17 -6.69
C GLY A 63 -1.60 2.01 -5.61
N LYS A 64 -0.69 1.06 -5.76
CA LYS A 64 0.38 0.76 -4.80
C LYS A 64 1.60 1.66 -4.99
N GLY A 65 1.99 1.95 -6.25
CA GLY A 65 3.02 2.94 -6.54
C GLY A 65 2.69 4.31 -5.96
N HIS A 66 1.40 4.66 -5.89
CA HIS A 66 0.93 5.89 -5.23
C HIS A 66 1.27 5.87 -3.74
N LEU A 67 1.00 4.76 -3.03
CA LEU A 67 1.33 4.62 -1.60
C LEU A 67 2.85 4.72 -1.35
N VAL A 68 3.68 4.12 -2.22
CA VAL A 68 5.15 4.21 -2.09
C VAL A 68 5.63 5.65 -2.25
N ARG A 69 5.11 6.37 -3.26
CA ARG A 69 5.45 7.79 -3.50
C ARG A 69 4.94 8.70 -2.37
N GLU A 70 3.75 8.42 -1.82
CA GLU A 70 3.22 9.16 -0.66
C GLU A 70 4.05 8.89 0.59
N LEU A 71 4.44 7.64 0.83
CA LEU A 71 5.31 7.25 1.93
C LEU A 71 6.69 7.94 1.81
N ASP A 72 7.29 7.90 0.62
CA ASP A 72 8.56 8.60 0.36
C ASP A 72 8.44 10.11 0.57
N ALA A 73 7.37 10.74 0.07
CA ALA A 73 7.12 12.18 0.25
C ALA A 73 7.10 12.60 1.72
N MET A 74 6.70 11.70 2.62
CA MET A 74 6.63 11.92 4.06
C MET A 74 7.89 11.53 4.83
N GLY A 75 8.90 10.97 4.17
CA GLY A 75 10.16 10.58 4.79
C GLY A 75 10.28 9.09 5.13
N GLY A 76 9.41 8.23 4.56
CA GLY A 76 9.51 6.78 4.67
C GLY A 76 10.69 6.19 3.91
N GLU A 77 11.04 4.95 4.19
CA GLU A 77 12.26 4.27 3.73
C GLU A 77 12.05 3.39 2.49
N MET A 78 10.83 2.85 2.28
CA MET A 78 10.57 1.86 1.22
C MET A 78 10.93 2.36 -0.18
N GLY A 79 10.67 3.63 -0.50
CA GLY A 79 11.00 4.23 -1.79
C GLY A 79 12.50 4.25 -2.05
N LEU A 80 13.28 4.69 -1.06
CA LEU A 80 14.75 4.71 -1.10
C LEU A 80 15.33 3.30 -1.23
N ALA A 81 14.89 2.38 -0.37
CA ALA A 81 15.36 1.00 -0.40
C ALA A 81 14.98 0.28 -1.71
N ALA A 82 13.83 0.61 -2.29
CA ALA A 82 13.43 0.09 -3.59
C ALA A 82 14.35 0.59 -4.71
N ASP A 83 14.63 1.89 -4.77
CA ASP A 83 15.53 2.47 -5.77
C ASP A 83 16.96 1.91 -5.68
N ASP A 84 17.46 1.65 -4.47
CA ASP A 84 18.80 1.08 -4.23
C ASP A 84 18.92 -0.39 -4.65
N THR A 85 17.80 -1.13 -4.74
CA THR A 85 17.84 -2.60 -4.82
C THR A 85 16.98 -3.21 -5.92
N LEU A 86 16.31 -2.36 -6.72
CA LEU A 86 15.55 -2.83 -7.87
C LEU A 86 16.47 -3.43 -8.95
N ILE A 87 15.92 -4.33 -9.73
CA ILE A 87 16.56 -4.95 -10.89
C ILE A 87 15.84 -4.61 -12.20
N GLN A 88 14.59 -4.13 -12.12
CA GLN A 88 13.85 -3.59 -13.25
C GLN A 88 12.80 -2.59 -12.76
N MET A 89 12.52 -1.54 -13.55
CA MET A 89 11.45 -0.57 -13.29
C MET A 89 10.56 -0.39 -14.52
N ARG A 90 9.25 -0.29 -14.26
CA ARG A 90 8.27 0.01 -15.32
C ARG A 90 7.20 0.99 -14.83
N MET A 91 6.81 1.91 -15.70
CA MET A 91 5.59 2.71 -15.54
C MET A 91 4.40 1.93 -16.13
N LEU A 92 3.45 1.59 -15.27
CA LEU A 92 2.23 0.91 -15.70
C LEU A 92 1.15 1.90 -16.10
N ASN A 93 0.22 1.46 -16.97
CA ASN A 93 -0.94 2.22 -17.42
C ASN A 93 -0.61 3.47 -18.26
N THR A 94 0.54 3.53 -18.93
CA THR A 94 0.96 4.67 -19.77
C THR A 94 -0.02 4.98 -20.92
N GLY A 95 -0.76 3.99 -21.42
CA GLY A 95 -1.84 4.18 -22.39
C GLY A 95 -3.15 4.73 -21.80
N LYS A 96 -3.19 5.04 -20.50
CA LYS A 96 -4.31 5.66 -19.78
C LYS A 96 -3.89 7.03 -19.26
N GLY A 97 -4.81 7.80 -18.71
CA GLY A 97 -4.47 9.12 -18.16
C GLY A 97 -3.58 9.07 -16.91
N PRO A 98 -2.92 10.20 -16.54
CA PRO A 98 -1.93 10.29 -15.47
C PRO A 98 -2.47 9.88 -14.07
N ALA A 99 -3.77 9.97 -13.87
CA ALA A 99 -4.46 9.55 -12.65
C ALA A 99 -4.21 8.07 -12.25
N VAL A 100 -3.75 7.23 -13.17
CA VAL A 100 -3.52 5.80 -12.93
C VAL A 100 -2.12 5.32 -13.32
N HIS A 101 -1.25 6.23 -13.78
CA HIS A 101 0.17 5.93 -13.96
C HIS A 101 0.75 5.42 -12.65
N SER A 102 1.48 4.33 -12.69
CA SER A 102 1.98 3.70 -11.45
C SER A 102 3.31 3.02 -11.69
N LEU A 103 4.32 3.40 -10.93
CA LEU A 103 5.61 2.72 -10.93
C LEU A 103 5.49 1.32 -10.36
N ARG A 104 6.22 0.38 -10.96
CA ARG A 104 6.41 -0.97 -10.44
C ARG A 104 7.85 -1.39 -10.64
N ALA A 105 8.53 -1.67 -9.53
CA ALA A 105 9.89 -2.19 -9.50
C ALA A 105 9.89 -3.69 -9.27
N GLN A 106 10.72 -4.40 -10.04
CA GLN A 106 11.14 -5.76 -9.75
C GLN A 106 12.35 -5.69 -8.83
N MET A 107 12.36 -6.47 -7.75
CA MET A 107 13.32 -6.34 -6.67
C MET A 107 14.30 -7.50 -6.63
N ASP A 108 15.56 -7.22 -6.25
CA ASP A 108 16.42 -8.22 -5.64
C ASP A 108 16.04 -8.35 -4.17
N LYS A 109 15.29 -9.41 -3.84
CA LYS A 109 14.73 -9.61 -2.50
C LYS A 109 15.78 -9.64 -1.40
N ARG A 110 16.93 -10.23 -1.66
CA ARG A 110 18.01 -10.37 -0.69
C ARG A 110 18.67 -9.03 -0.42
N ARG A 111 18.99 -8.28 -1.48
CA ARG A 111 19.55 -6.94 -1.34
C ARG A 111 18.59 -5.97 -0.67
N TYR A 112 17.28 -6.09 -0.96
CA TYR A 112 16.26 -5.29 -0.29
C TYR A 112 16.21 -5.57 1.23
N HIS A 113 16.23 -6.85 1.63
CA HIS A 113 16.33 -7.23 3.04
C HIS A 113 17.58 -6.63 3.70
N GLU A 114 18.76 -6.83 3.10
CA GLU A 114 20.04 -6.31 3.59
C GLU A 114 20.00 -4.78 3.73
N ARG A 115 19.44 -4.08 2.75
CA ARG A 115 19.29 -2.62 2.73
C ARG A 115 18.35 -2.11 3.83
N MET A 116 17.20 -2.77 4.02
CA MET A 116 16.26 -2.42 5.10
C MET A 116 16.84 -2.70 6.47
N LYS A 117 17.53 -3.82 6.65
CA LYS A 117 18.20 -4.16 7.91
C LYS A 117 19.27 -3.13 8.26
N ALA A 118 20.10 -2.73 7.30
CA ALA A 118 21.10 -1.70 7.50
C ALA A 118 20.49 -0.34 7.90
N ALA A 119 19.36 0.04 7.30
CA ALA A 119 18.66 1.28 7.69
C ALA A 119 18.16 1.26 9.14
N LEU A 120 17.65 0.11 9.60
CA LEU A 120 17.20 -0.06 10.99
C LEU A 120 18.37 -0.10 11.99
N GLU A 121 19.45 -0.81 11.65
CA GLU A 121 20.64 -0.92 12.51
C GLU A 121 21.41 0.40 12.61
N GLY A 122 21.32 1.25 11.60
CA GLY A 122 21.93 2.58 11.57
C GLY A 122 21.14 3.67 12.31
N GLU A 123 19.93 3.39 12.80
CA GLU A 123 19.08 4.39 13.45
C GLU A 123 19.38 4.50 14.94
N GLU A 124 19.84 5.69 15.40
CA GLU A 124 20.36 5.90 16.76
C GLU A 124 19.37 5.56 17.90
N ASN A 125 18.09 5.86 17.70
CA ASN A 125 17.06 5.67 18.72
C ASN A 125 16.35 4.31 18.62
N LEU A 126 16.91 3.36 17.86
CA LEU A 126 16.27 2.09 17.57
C LEU A 126 17.09 0.89 18.07
N THR A 127 16.45 0.02 18.83
CA THR A 127 17.02 -1.25 19.27
C THR A 127 16.29 -2.42 18.63
N LEU A 128 17.02 -3.29 17.93
CA LEU A 128 16.47 -4.51 17.32
C LEU A 128 16.60 -5.68 18.29
N ILE A 129 15.52 -6.41 18.51
CA ILE A 129 15.49 -7.54 19.45
C ILE A 129 14.82 -8.75 18.76
N GLN A 130 15.55 -9.86 18.67
CA GLN A 130 14.96 -11.12 18.22
C GLN A 130 14.23 -11.78 19.38
N SER A 131 12.91 -11.69 19.37
CA SER A 131 12.04 -12.30 20.39
C SER A 131 10.60 -12.35 19.90
N GLU A 132 9.81 -13.33 20.40
CA GLU A 132 8.37 -13.40 20.16
C GLU A 132 7.62 -12.59 21.21
N ALA A 133 6.86 -11.57 20.80
CA ALA A 133 5.89 -10.90 21.64
C ALA A 133 4.66 -11.80 21.85
N VAL A 134 4.32 -12.08 23.12
CA VAL A 134 3.21 -12.98 23.48
C VAL A 134 2.09 -12.30 24.24
N ASP A 135 2.35 -11.13 24.86
CA ASP A 135 1.35 -10.39 25.63
C ASP A 135 1.59 -8.89 25.56
N ILE A 136 0.52 -8.11 25.61
CA ILE A 136 0.52 -6.64 25.77
C ILE A 136 0.10 -6.38 27.22
N ALA A 137 1.03 -5.93 28.04
CA ALA A 137 0.75 -5.53 29.41
C ALA A 137 0.01 -4.19 29.44
N THR A 138 -1.01 -4.11 30.30
CA THR A 138 -1.81 -2.90 30.47
C THR A 138 -1.90 -2.50 31.94
N GLU A 139 -1.91 -1.18 32.20
CA GLU A 139 -2.14 -0.60 33.52
C GLU A 139 -3.19 0.52 33.38
N GLY A 140 -4.23 0.48 34.18
CA GLY A 140 -5.36 1.42 34.04
C GLY A 140 -6.03 1.38 32.66
N GLY A 141 -6.01 0.23 31.96
CA GLY A 141 -6.57 0.05 30.62
C GLY A 141 -5.70 0.60 29.48
N ARG A 142 -4.49 1.10 29.75
CA ARG A 142 -3.54 1.64 28.77
C ARG A 142 -2.33 0.72 28.63
N VAL A 143 -1.64 0.77 27.49
CA VAL A 143 -0.39 0.05 27.30
C VAL A 143 0.63 0.45 28.40
N SER A 144 1.26 -0.54 29.02
CA SER A 144 2.34 -0.37 30.00
C SER A 144 3.60 -1.15 29.62
N GLY A 145 3.53 -2.11 28.71
CA GLY A 145 4.69 -2.88 28.24
C GLY A 145 4.32 -3.98 27.26
N VAL A 146 5.35 -4.63 26.73
CA VAL A 146 5.23 -5.81 25.85
C VAL A 146 5.97 -6.96 26.49
N VAL A 147 5.31 -8.12 26.62
CA VAL A 147 5.89 -9.34 27.20
C VAL A 147 6.31 -10.30 26.10
N THR A 148 7.49 -10.90 26.26
CA THR A 148 8.06 -11.85 25.32
C THR A 148 7.98 -13.29 25.81
N ALA A 149 8.14 -14.24 24.89
CA ALA A 149 8.10 -15.67 25.19
C ALA A 149 9.21 -16.10 26.17
N GLU A 150 10.35 -15.41 26.19
CA GLU A 150 11.45 -15.63 27.10
C GLU A 150 11.16 -15.10 28.53
N GLY A 151 10.00 -14.46 28.73
CA GLY A 151 9.55 -13.97 30.01
C GLY A 151 10.01 -12.55 30.36
N PHE A 152 10.56 -11.77 29.41
CA PHE A 152 10.86 -10.36 29.61
C PHE A 152 9.63 -9.49 29.38
N CYS A 153 9.47 -8.47 30.22
CA CYS A 153 8.55 -7.36 29.96
C CYS A 153 9.35 -6.10 29.64
N TYR A 154 9.14 -5.56 28.45
CA TYR A 154 9.71 -4.29 28.03
C TYR A 154 8.70 -3.16 28.30
N PRO A 155 8.89 -2.35 29.36
CA PRO A 155 7.97 -1.26 29.67
C PRO A 155 7.95 -0.22 28.56
N CYS A 156 6.75 0.22 28.16
CA CYS A 156 6.60 1.25 27.14
C CYS A 156 5.29 2.02 27.32
N ARG A 157 5.20 3.19 26.68
CA ARG A 157 3.98 4.03 26.65
C ARG A 157 3.12 3.79 25.42
N ALA A 158 3.75 3.29 24.35
CA ALA A 158 3.06 2.89 23.13
C ALA A 158 3.58 1.56 22.60
N ALA A 159 2.70 0.77 21.97
CA ALA A 159 3.07 -0.42 21.24
C ALA A 159 2.42 -0.39 19.85
N VAL A 160 3.13 -0.88 18.81
CA VAL A 160 2.63 -0.94 17.43
C VAL A 160 2.63 -2.37 16.94
N LEU A 161 1.45 -2.91 16.62
CA LEU A 161 1.29 -4.27 16.07
C LEU A 161 1.53 -4.26 14.56
N CYS A 162 2.58 -4.94 14.10
CA CYS A 162 2.95 -5.12 12.69
C CYS A 162 3.20 -6.60 12.36
N THR A 163 2.40 -7.50 12.89
CA THR A 163 2.63 -8.95 12.87
C THR A 163 2.36 -9.64 11.54
N GLY A 164 1.91 -8.91 10.51
CA GLY A 164 1.71 -9.45 9.16
C GLY A 164 0.78 -10.65 9.13
N VAL A 165 1.28 -11.77 8.61
CA VAL A 165 0.53 -13.04 8.47
C VAL A 165 0.92 -14.10 9.52
N TYR A 166 1.62 -13.71 10.60
CA TYR A 166 2.26 -14.67 11.49
C TYR A 166 1.38 -15.16 12.65
N LEU A 167 0.28 -14.43 12.98
CA LEU A 167 -0.59 -14.78 14.09
C LEU A 167 -1.35 -16.07 13.80
N LYS A 168 -1.09 -17.13 14.58
CA LYS A 168 -1.69 -18.46 14.46
C LYS A 168 -1.78 -18.95 13.02
N SER A 169 -0.74 -18.67 12.24
CA SER A 169 -0.72 -18.98 10.82
C SER A 169 -0.54 -20.46 10.56
N ARG A 170 -1.10 -20.93 9.43
CA ARG A 170 -0.87 -22.28 8.89
C ARG A 170 -0.78 -22.22 7.38
N ILE A 171 0.11 -23.02 6.80
CA ILE A 171 0.26 -23.19 5.36
C ILE A 171 -0.46 -24.45 4.90
N LEU A 172 -1.01 -24.40 3.67
CA LEU A 172 -1.77 -25.50 3.07
C LEU A 172 -1.28 -25.74 1.63
N ILE A 173 -0.95 -27.00 1.31
CA ILE A 173 -0.58 -27.48 -0.03
C ILE A 173 -1.33 -28.79 -0.24
N GLY A 174 -2.47 -28.77 -0.94
CA GLY A 174 -3.35 -29.92 -1.04
C GLY A 174 -3.76 -30.44 0.35
N GLU A 175 -3.43 -31.70 0.60
CA GLU A 175 -3.69 -32.38 1.87
C GLU A 175 -2.67 -32.06 2.97
N PHE A 176 -1.52 -31.47 2.60
CA PHE A 176 -0.48 -31.09 3.54
C PHE A 176 -0.84 -29.78 4.26
N ILE A 177 -0.94 -29.85 5.59
CA ILE A 177 -1.20 -28.70 6.46
C ILE A 177 -0.09 -28.63 7.50
N ARG A 178 0.53 -27.45 7.62
CA ARG A 178 1.57 -27.18 8.61
C ARG A 178 1.32 -25.89 9.35
N GLU A 179 1.39 -25.92 10.65
CA GLU A 179 1.40 -24.77 11.53
C GLU A 179 2.76 -24.05 11.40
N SER A 180 2.79 -22.99 10.62
CA SER A 180 4.02 -22.29 10.22
C SER A 180 3.70 -20.89 9.70
N GLY A 181 4.65 -19.97 9.81
CA GLY A 181 4.68 -18.72 9.07
C GLY A 181 5.03 -18.93 7.59
N PRO A 182 5.08 -17.86 6.79
CA PRO A 182 5.41 -17.94 5.37
C PRO A 182 6.87 -18.39 5.17
N ALA A 183 7.15 -19.02 4.02
CA ALA A 183 8.50 -19.43 3.61
C ALA A 183 9.26 -20.29 4.65
N GLY A 184 8.56 -21.09 5.46
CA GLY A 184 9.15 -21.97 6.47
C GLY A 184 9.53 -21.31 7.80
N MET A 185 9.15 -20.03 7.99
CA MET A 185 9.37 -19.31 9.25
C MET A 185 8.46 -19.83 10.37
N LEU A 186 8.83 -19.53 11.61
CA LEU A 186 7.97 -19.79 12.78
C LEU A 186 6.71 -18.90 12.71
N ARG A 187 5.63 -19.35 13.33
CA ARG A 187 4.42 -18.56 13.57
C ARG A 187 4.43 -18.00 14.99
N SER A 188 3.61 -16.98 15.27
CA SER A 188 3.36 -16.48 16.63
C SER A 188 2.10 -17.13 17.21
N GLU A 189 2.21 -17.62 18.46
CA GLU A 189 1.16 -18.39 19.15
C GLU A 189 0.40 -17.56 20.20
N GLY A 190 1.12 -16.82 21.04
CA GLY A 190 0.57 -16.23 22.27
C GLY A 190 -0.31 -15.02 22.04
N LEU A 191 0.07 -14.17 21.13
CA LEU A 191 -0.47 -12.80 21.00
C LEU A 191 -1.94 -12.75 20.61
N SER A 192 -2.44 -13.67 19.75
CA SER A 192 -3.87 -13.71 19.37
C SER A 192 -4.79 -13.90 20.58
N GLY A 193 -4.40 -14.77 21.52
CA GLY A 193 -5.14 -15.00 22.76
C GLY A 193 -5.17 -13.77 23.67
N ASN A 194 -4.06 -13.05 23.75
CA ASN A 194 -3.96 -11.80 24.50
C ASN A 194 -4.85 -10.72 23.89
N LEU A 195 -4.77 -10.47 22.58
CA LEU A 195 -5.59 -9.48 21.89
C LEU A 195 -7.09 -9.73 22.11
N SER A 196 -7.53 -11.00 22.06
CA SER A 196 -8.92 -11.37 22.36
C SER A 196 -9.30 -11.07 23.81
N ARG A 197 -8.41 -11.33 24.79
CA ARG A 197 -8.63 -10.95 26.21
C ARG A 197 -8.75 -9.45 26.44
N LEU A 198 -8.04 -8.66 25.64
CA LEU A 198 -8.12 -7.20 25.64
C LEU A 198 -9.39 -6.66 24.94
N GLY A 199 -10.29 -7.54 24.51
CA GLY A 199 -11.55 -7.17 23.85
C GLY A 199 -11.39 -6.74 22.39
N ILE A 200 -10.26 -7.08 21.76
CA ILE A 200 -10.00 -6.74 20.35
C ILE A 200 -10.56 -7.85 19.47
N PRO A 201 -11.50 -7.55 18.56
CA PRO A 201 -12.10 -8.55 17.69
C PRO A 201 -11.09 -9.01 16.63
N LEU A 202 -10.92 -10.32 16.51
CA LEU A 202 -10.09 -10.94 15.50
C LEU A 202 -10.93 -11.57 14.39
N ARG A 203 -10.37 -11.59 13.20
CA ARG A 203 -10.88 -12.30 12.01
C ARG A 203 -9.81 -13.22 11.47
N ARG A 204 -10.20 -14.12 10.57
CA ARG A 204 -9.25 -15.02 9.92
C ARG A 204 -9.28 -14.80 8.42
N PHE A 205 -8.11 -14.45 7.86
CA PHE A 205 -7.93 -14.26 6.41
C PHE A 205 -6.96 -15.26 5.81
N LYS A 206 -7.04 -15.42 4.49
CA LYS A 206 -6.08 -16.23 3.73
C LYS A 206 -5.47 -15.42 2.59
N THR A 207 -4.21 -15.71 2.31
CA THR A 207 -3.54 -15.30 1.07
C THR A 207 -2.80 -16.50 0.49
N GLY A 208 -2.09 -16.33 -0.62
CA GLY A 208 -1.34 -17.41 -1.25
C GLY A 208 -0.16 -16.89 -2.04
N THR A 209 0.70 -17.81 -2.46
CA THR A 209 1.86 -17.52 -3.28
C THR A 209 2.01 -18.61 -4.36
N PRO A 210 2.52 -18.28 -5.57
CA PRO A 210 2.81 -19.28 -6.60
C PRO A 210 4.11 -20.04 -6.33
N PRO A 211 4.39 -21.10 -7.10
CA PRO A 211 5.66 -21.81 -7.04
C PRO A 211 6.84 -20.92 -7.49
N ARG A 212 8.03 -21.31 -7.06
CA ARG A 212 9.32 -20.83 -7.59
C ARG A 212 9.97 -21.95 -8.38
N VAL A 213 10.49 -21.60 -9.53
CA VAL A 213 11.10 -22.55 -10.46
C VAL A 213 12.56 -22.18 -10.72
N LYS A 214 13.38 -23.17 -11.07
CA LYS A 214 14.80 -22.98 -11.32
C LYS A 214 15.02 -22.41 -12.72
N ARG A 215 15.73 -21.31 -12.82
CA ARG A 215 16.00 -20.53 -14.04
C ARG A 215 16.60 -21.38 -15.17
N ASP A 216 17.63 -22.20 -14.88
CA ASP A 216 18.33 -23.02 -15.88
C ASP A 216 17.46 -24.09 -16.55
N THR A 217 16.28 -24.36 -15.99
CA THR A 217 15.34 -25.37 -16.51
C THR A 217 14.24 -24.77 -17.39
N LEU A 218 14.29 -23.47 -17.64
CA LEU A 218 13.28 -22.72 -18.40
C LEU A 218 13.73 -22.50 -19.85
N ASP A 219 12.78 -22.57 -20.77
CA ASP A 219 12.98 -22.24 -22.18
C ASP A 219 12.42 -20.83 -22.47
N PHE A 220 13.25 -19.82 -22.29
CA PHE A 220 12.88 -18.42 -22.51
C PHE A 220 12.57 -18.09 -23.97
N SER A 221 12.98 -18.93 -24.94
CA SER A 221 12.67 -18.71 -26.36
C SER A 221 11.17 -18.81 -26.69
N LYS A 222 10.41 -19.46 -25.82
CA LYS A 222 8.93 -19.62 -25.91
C LYS A 222 8.16 -18.55 -25.18
N MET A 223 8.82 -17.55 -24.60
CA MET A 223 8.21 -16.51 -23.79
C MET A 223 8.47 -15.12 -24.40
N ALA A 224 7.53 -14.19 -24.23
CA ALA A 224 7.72 -12.81 -24.67
C ALA A 224 8.51 -12.02 -23.62
N VAL A 225 9.61 -11.41 -24.04
CA VAL A 225 10.46 -10.58 -23.17
C VAL A 225 9.70 -9.33 -22.74
N GLN A 226 9.89 -8.95 -21.48
CA GLN A 226 9.39 -7.71 -20.88
C GLN A 226 10.60 -6.91 -20.39
N GLU A 227 10.94 -5.85 -21.12
CA GLU A 227 12.03 -4.93 -20.77
C GLU A 227 11.56 -3.90 -19.73
N GLY A 228 12.51 -3.31 -19.00
CA GLY A 228 12.26 -2.14 -18.16
C GLY A 228 12.17 -0.84 -18.96
N ASP A 229 11.73 0.24 -18.30
CA ASP A 229 11.64 1.55 -18.93
C ASP A 229 13.01 2.25 -18.96
N GLU A 230 13.32 2.89 -20.09
CA GLU A 230 14.49 3.77 -20.26
C GLU A 230 14.03 5.15 -20.75
N PRO A 231 14.45 6.23 -20.11
CA PRO A 231 15.24 6.30 -18.86
C PRO A 231 14.48 5.73 -17.66
N THR A 232 15.24 5.13 -16.71
CA THR A 232 14.66 4.44 -15.55
C THR A 232 14.15 5.45 -14.50
N PRO A 233 12.85 5.53 -14.23
CA PRO A 233 12.32 6.43 -13.19
C PRO A 233 12.59 5.88 -11.78
N ALA A 234 12.65 6.78 -10.78
CA ALA A 234 12.81 6.44 -9.38
C ALA A 234 11.49 6.51 -8.59
N PHE A 235 11.38 5.78 -7.49
CA PHE A 235 10.32 5.98 -6.50
C PHE A 235 10.57 7.21 -5.64
N SER A 236 11.79 7.39 -5.15
CA SER A 236 12.10 8.49 -4.25
C SER A 236 12.19 9.83 -4.97
N PHE A 237 11.57 10.85 -4.38
CA PHE A 237 11.74 12.25 -4.82
C PHE A 237 13.16 12.78 -4.53
N LEU A 238 13.96 12.08 -3.74
CA LEU A 238 15.38 12.42 -3.55
C LEU A 238 16.25 11.97 -4.72
N HIS A 239 15.80 11.00 -5.49
CA HIS A 239 16.53 10.51 -6.66
C HIS A 239 15.99 11.16 -7.95
N GLY A 240 16.85 11.28 -8.94
CA GLY A 240 16.47 11.58 -10.31
C GLY A 240 16.25 10.29 -11.12
N GLU A 241 16.66 10.29 -12.39
CA GLU A 241 16.67 9.07 -13.19
C GLU A 241 17.76 8.12 -12.67
N LEU A 242 17.40 6.83 -12.57
CA LEU A 242 18.33 5.80 -12.10
C LEU A 242 19.15 5.25 -13.26
N HIS A 243 20.45 5.07 -13.03
CA HIS A 243 21.37 4.52 -14.02
C HIS A 243 21.78 3.10 -13.62
N LEU A 244 21.09 2.11 -14.17
CA LEU A 244 21.41 0.70 -13.92
C LEU A 244 21.15 -0.15 -15.16
N VAL A 245 21.87 -1.29 -15.26
CA VAL A 245 21.52 -2.32 -16.23
C VAL A 245 20.33 -3.09 -15.69
N GLN A 246 19.22 -3.04 -16.40
CA GLN A 246 17.99 -3.69 -15.98
C GLN A 246 17.93 -5.15 -16.40
N ASP A 247 17.39 -5.99 -15.50
CA ASP A 247 17.10 -7.40 -15.80
C ASP A 247 15.75 -7.52 -16.53
N ARG A 248 15.55 -8.66 -17.19
CA ARG A 248 14.33 -8.97 -17.94
C ARG A 248 13.35 -9.77 -17.11
N CYS A 249 12.07 -9.55 -17.38
CA CYS A 249 11.00 -10.48 -17.04
C CYS A 249 10.43 -11.10 -18.32
N TRP A 250 9.65 -12.16 -18.19
CA TRP A 250 9.08 -12.85 -19.34
C TRP A 250 7.60 -13.08 -19.13
N LEU A 251 6.88 -13.13 -20.26
CA LEU A 251 5.46 -13.34 -20.33
C LEU A 251 5.16 -14.66 -21.01
N THR A 252 4.33 -15.49 -20.38
CA THR A 252 3.77 -16.71 -20.93
C THR A 252 2.30 -16.85 -20.51
N TYR A 253 1.67 -17.95 -20.84
CA TYR A 253 0.25 -18.17 -20.58
C TYR A 253 -0.03 -19.63 -20.18
N THR A 254 -1.06 -19.84 -19.34
CA THR A 254 -1.69 -21.15 -19.20
C THR A 254 -2.39 -21.54 -20.52
N ASN A 255 -2.82 -22.77 -20.63
CA ASN A 255 -3.58 -23.30 -21.76
C ASN A 255 -4.67 -24.27 -21.29
N LEU A 256 -5.44 -24.82 -22.23
CA LEU A 256 -6.55 -25.75 -21.91
C LEU A 256 -6.08 -27.02 -21.20
N ASP A 257 -4.88 -27.52 -21.49
CA ASP A 257 -4.33 -28.68 -20.76
C ASP A 257 -4.02 -28.34 -19.31
N THR A 258 -3.45 -27.14 -19.07
CA THR A 258 -3.26 -26.61 -17.72
C THR A 258 -4.60 -26.52 -16.98
N HIS A 259 -5.62 -25.96 -17.63
CA HIS A 259 -6.95 -25.79 -17.04
C HIS A 259 -7.62 -27.12 -16.73
N ARG A 260 -7.50 -28.13 -17.62
CA ARG A 260 -8.03 -29.47 -17.39
C ARG A 260 -7.41 -30.13 -16.17
N ILE A 261 -6.08 -30.10 -16.03
CA ILE A 261 -5.38 -30.64 -14.87
C ILE A 261 -5.88 -30.00 -13.57
N ILE A 262 -6.08 -28.66 -13.57
CA ILE A 262 -6.61 -27.94 -12.41
C ILE A 262 -8.03 -28.39 -12.09
N LEU A 263 -8.92 -28.46 -13.09
CA LEU A 263 -10.32 -28.84 -12.92
C LEU A 263 -10.48 -30.28 -12.42
N ASP A 264 -9.66 -31.20 -12.93
CA ASP A 264 -9.68 -32.61 -12.56
C ASP A 264 -9.18 -32.86 -11.11
N ASN A 265 -8.57 -31.85 -10.46
CA ASN A 265 -8.02 -31.92 -9.11
C ASN A 265 -8.61 -30.87 -8.15
N LEU A 266 -9.76 -30.27 -8.46
CA LEU A 266 -10.38 -29.26 -7.60
C LEU A 266 -10.76 -29.80 -6.22
N ASP A 267 -11.18 -31.05 -6.14
CA ASP A 267 -11.51 -31.76 -4.87
C ASP A 267 -10.31 -31.91 -3.94
N ARG A 268 -9.09 -31.87 -4.48
CA ARG A 268 -7.82 -31.88 -3.72
C ARG A 268 -7.34 -30.48 -3.31
N SER A 269 -7.93 -29.41 -3.88
CA SER A 269 -7.62 -28.04 -3.48
C SER A 269 -8.16 -27.77 -2.06
N PRO A 270 -7.34 -27.25 -1.12
CA PRO A 270 -7.80 -26.91 0.24
C PRO A 270 -8.98 -25.94 0.26
N LEU A 271 -9.09 -25.06 -0.74
CA LEU A 271 -10.19 -24.12 -0.86
C LEU A 271 -11.50 -24.82 -1.22
N TYR A 272 -11.49 -25.69 -2.23
CA TYR A 272 -12.69 -26.37 -2.73
C TYR A 272 -13.06 -27.58 -1.87
N ALA A 273 -12.08 -28.20 -1.21
CA ALA A 273 -12.29 -29.27 -0.23
C ALA A 273 -12.77 -28.79 1.16
N GLY A 274 -13.01 -27.49 1.33
CA GLY A 274 -13.49 -26.91 2.60
C GLY A 274 -12.50 -26.96 3.75
N ARG A 275 -11.20 -27.13 3.48
CA ARG A 275 -10.13 -27.12 4.51
C ARG A 275 -9.71 -25.73 4.89
N ILE A 276 -9.95 -24.73 4.02
CA ILE A 276 -9.74 -23.30 4.26
C ILE A 276 -11.06 -22.72 4.75
N HIS A 277 -11.05 -22.16 5.97
CA HIS A 277 -12.20 -21.49 6.57
C HIS A 277 -12.10 -19.97 6.50
N ALA A 278 -10.95 -19.45 6.15
CA ALA A 278 -10.64 -18.03 6.07
C ALA A 278 -11.10 -17.41 4.75
N THR A 279 -11.48 -16.13 4.79
CA THR A 279 -11.84 -15.38 3.59
C THR A 279 -10.58 -15.05 2.77
N GLY A 280 -10.62 -15.36 1.48
CA GLY A 280 -9.52 -15.12 0.55
C GLY A 280 -9.57 -13.75 -0.13
N THR A 281 -8.45 -13.38 -0.77
CA THR A 281 -8.32 -12.11 -1.51
C THR A 281 -9.07 -12.16 -2.85
N ARG A 282 -9.97 -11.21 -3.09
CA ARG A 282 -10.67 -11.05 -4.36
C ARG A 282 -9.74 -10.67 -5.52
N TYR A 283 -8.71 -9.87 -5.24
CA TYR A 283 -7.82 -9.27 -6.26
C TYR A 283 -6.49 -10.03 -6.46
N CYS A 284 -6.30 -11.12 -5.75
CA CYS A 284 -5.22 -12.07 -5.98
C CYS A 284 -5.80 -13.49 -5.89
N PRO A 285 -6.74 -13.84 -6.81
CA PRO A 285 -7.33 -15.17 -6.81
C PRO A 285 -6.26 -16.21 -7.13
N SER A 286 -6.41 -17.39 -6.58
CA SER A 286 -5.60 -18.53 -7.00
C SER A 286 -5.87 -18.87 -8.47
N ILE A 287 -4.99 -19.65 -9.10
CA ILE A 287 -5.21 -20.07 -10.49
C ILE A 287 -6.47 -20.94 -10.60
N GLU A 288 -6.77 -21.76 -9.58
CA GLU A 288 -8.00 -22.55 -9.49
C GLU A 288 -9.24 -21.65 -9.56
N ASP A 289 -9.24 -20.57 -8.77
CA ASP A 289 -10.33 -19.57 -8.79
C ASP A 289 -10.49 -18.88 -10.15
N LYS A 290 -9.38 -18.59 -10.85
CA LYS A 290 -9.43 -17.98 -12.18
C LYS A 290 -10.04 -18.93 -13.20
N VAL A 291 -9.59 -20.18 -13.21
CA VAL A 291 -10.07 -21.20 -14.15
C VAL A 291 -11.56 -21.47 -13.96
N VAL A 292 -12.03 -21.54 -12.71
CA VAL A 292 -13.46 -21.77 -12.40
C VAL A 292 -14.31 -20.52 -12.71
N LYS A 293 -13.88 -19.33 -12.28
CA LYS A 293 -14.68 -18.10 -12.41
C LYS A 293 -14.68 -17.52 -13.83
N PHE A 294 -13.65 -17.80 -14.61
CA PHE A 294 -13.46 -17.32 -15.97
C PHE A 294 -13.30 -18.51 -16.94
N ALA A 295 -14.22 -19.45 -16.87
CA ALA A 295 -14.21 -20.68 -17.67
C ALA A 295 -14.31 -20.44 -19.20
N ASP A 296 -14.72 -19.23 -19.61
CA ASP A 296 -14.74 -18.75 -20.99
C ASP A 296 -13.37 -18.36 -21.54
N LYS A 297 -12.32 -18.31 -20.69
CA LYS A 297 -10.96 -17.95 -21.08
C LYS A 297 -10.12 -19.19 -21.32
N ASP A 298 -9.56 -19.30 -22.52
CA ASP A 298 -8.68 -20.41 -22.91
C ASP A 298 -7.30 -20.32 -22.28
N ARG A 299 -6.93 -19.15 -21.74
CA ARG A 299 -5.61 -18.90 -21.14
C ARG A 299 -5.62 -17.77 -20.12
N HIS A 300 -4.74 -17.85 -19.15
CA HIS A 300 -4.42 -16.79 -18.19
C HIS A 300 -2.96 -16.38 -18.30
N GLN A 301 -2.73 -15.07 -18.20
CA GLN A 301 -1.41 -14.46 -18.29
C GLN A 301 -0.55 -14.80 -17.08
N LEU A 302 0.71 -15.14 -17.32
CA LEU A 302 1.74 -15.43 -16.31
C LEU A 302 2.99 -14.61 -16.60
N PHE A 303 3.61 -14.08 -15.54
CA PHE A 303 4.94 -13.47 -15.63
C PHE A 303 5.96 -14.34 -14.93
N ILE A 304 7.11 -14.50 -15.55
CA ILE A 304 8.27 -15.19 -15.01
C ILE A 304 9.26 -14.11 -14.58
N GLU A 305 9.44 -13.97 -13.29
CA GLU A 305 10.13 -12.84 -12.67
C GLU A 305 11.32 -13.33 -11.84
N PRO A 306 12.54 -12.80 -12.03
CA PRO A 306 13.69 -13.16 -11.19
C PRO A 306 13.47 -12.67 -9.75
N GLU A 307 13.82 -13.47 -8.75
CA GLU A 307 13.78 -13.08 -7.34
C GLU A 307 15.05 -12.35 -6.87
N GLY A 308 16.03 -12.20 -7.75
CA GLY A 308 17.31 -11.52 -7.51
C GLY A 308 18.36 -11.89 -8.55
N ARG A 309 19.46 -11.14 -8.58
CA ARG A 309 20.55 -11.33 -9.57
C ARG A 309 21.41 -12.54 -9.31
N THR A 310 21.53 -12.94 -8.04
CA THR A 310 22.46 -14.00 -7.60
C THR A 310 21.75 -15.32 -7.28
N THR A 311 20.44 -15.45 -7.59
CA THR A 311 19.66 -16.65 -7.36
C THR A 311 19.13 -17.26 -8.66
N GLN A 312 18.89 -18.56 -8.64
CA GLN A 312 18.23 -19.30 -9.69
C GLN A 312 16.69 -19.30 -9.54
N GLU A 313 16.16 -18.69 -8.46
CA GLU A 313 14.72 -18.68 -8.19
C GLU A 313 14.00 -17.71 -9.11
N MET A 314 13.02 -18.24 -9.86
CA MET A 314 12.10 -17.49 -10.70
C MET A 314 10.69 -17.60 -10.13
N TYR A 315 10.04 -16.47 -9.91
CA TYR A 315 8.67 -16.36 -9.43
C TYR A 315 7.68 -16.49 -10.59
N VAL A 316 6.67 -17.35 -10.46
CA VAL A 316 5.66 -17.56 -11.51
C VAL A 316 4.40 -16.74 -11.19
N GLN A 317 4.47 -15.42 -11.41
CA GLN A 317 3.36 -14.52 -11.09
C GLN A 317 2.11 -14.87 -11.88
N GLY A 318 0.98 -14.92 -11.19
CA GLY A 318 -0.32 -15.26 -11.78
C GLY A 318 -0.73 -16.71 -11.56
N LEU A 319 0.21 -17.58 -11.13
CA LEU A 319 -0.02 -19.00 -10.86
C LEU A 319 -0.11 -19.31 -9.34
N SER A 320 -0.60 -18.36 -8.53
CA SER A 320 -0.83 -18.63 -7.10
C SER A 320 -1.76 -19.82 -6.94
N THR A 321 -1.35 -20.81 -6.13
CA THR A 321 -2.08 -22.06 -5.98
C THR A 321 -1.85 -22.69 -4.61
N SER A 322 -2.79 -23.49 -4.18
CA SER A 322 -2.65 -24.38 -3.03
C SER A 322 -2.92 -25.87 -3.39
N LEU A 323 -2.97 -26.19 -4.67
CA LEU A 323 -3.08 -27.57 -5.14
C LEU A 323 -1.91 -28.44 -4.63
N PRO A 324 -2.06 -29.76 -4.54
CA PRO A 324 -0.99 -30.68 -4.15
C PRO A 324 0.26 -30.56 -5.01
N ALA A 325 1.40 -30.96 -4.48
CA ALA A 325 2.71 -30.82 -5.15
C ALA A 325 2.75 -31.50 -6.53
N ASP A 326 2.23 -32.72 -6.62
CA ASP A 326 2.14 -33.48 -7.88
C ASP A 326 1.30 -32.74 -8.95
N VAL A 327 0.21 -32.10 -8.55
CA VAL A 327 -0.63 -31.32 -9.46
C VAL A 327 0.08 -30.04 -9.89
N GLN A 328 0.83 -29.39 -8.99
CA GLN A 328 1.62 -28.21 -9.33
C GLN A 328 2.71 -28.52 -10.38
N GLU A 329 3.39 -29.65 -10.28
CA GLU A 329 4.35 -30.11 -11.29
C GLU A 329 3.65 -30.39 -12.63
N ALA A 330 2.56 -31.17 -12.60
CA ALA A 330 1.82 -31.51 -13.80
C ALA A 330 1.30 -30.30 -14.56
N MET A 331 0.69 -29.33 -13.87
CA MET A 331 0.17 -28.12 -14.51
C MET A 331 1.29 -27.21 -15.04
N LEU A 332 2.43 -27.09 -14.34
CA LEU A 332 3.57 -26.30 -14.80
C LEU A 332 4.12 -26.84 -16.12
N HIS A 333 4.28 -28.16 -16.24
CA HIS A 333 4.83 -28.79 -17.43
C HIS A 333 3.95 -28.69 -18.69
N THR A 334 2.73 -28.19 -18.59
CA THR A 334 1.89 -27.85 -19.75
C THR A 334 2.11 -26.43 -20.28
N ILE A 335 2.78 -25.56 -19.51
CA ILE A 335 2.91 -24.13 -19.81
C ILE A 335 4.10 -23.91 -20.75
N PRO A 336 3.95 -23.14 -21.86
CA PRO A 336 5.04 -22.85 -22.78
C PRO A 336 6.24 -22.23 -22.08
N GLY A 337 7.42 -22.86 -22.26
CA GLY A 337 8.69 -22.49 -21.63
C GLY A 337 8.91 -23.04 -20.23
N LEU A 338 7.92 -23.72 -19.64
CA LEU A 338 8.00 -24.38 -18.32
C LEU A 338 7.94 -25.92 -18.42
N GLU A 339 7.99 -26.50 -19.61
CA GLU A 339 7.79 -27.93 -19.83
C GLU A 339 8.81 -28.83 -19.08
N LYS A 340 9.97 -28.26 -18.73
CA LYS A 340 11.03 -28.94 -17.98
C LYS A 340 11.37 -28.23 -16.67
N ALA A 341 10.49 -27.32 -16.20
CA ALA A 341 10.73 -26.52 -15.03
C ALA A 341 10.87 -27.37 -13.78
N GLN A 342 11.93 -27.15 -13.02
CA GLN A 342 12.11 -27.74 -11.69
C GLN A 342 11.57 -26.78 -10.63
N ILE A 343 10.64 -27.26 -9.80
CA ILE A 343 10.12 -26.49 -8.68
C ILE A 343 11.18 -26.44 -7.57
N MET A 344 11.55 -25.24 -7.17
CA MET A 344 12.43 -25.00 -6.00
C MET A 344 11.60 -24.76 -4.73
N ARG A 345 10.41 -24.16 -4.86
CA ARG A 345 9.42 -23.98 -3.77
C ARG A 345 8.03 -24.15 -4.34
N TYR A 346 7.21 -24.96 -3.68
CA TYR A 346 5.80 -25.11 -4.05
C TYR A 346 5.00 -23.86 -3.68
N GLY A 347 3.97 -23.57 -4.46
CA GLY A 347 2.93 -22.62 -4.11
C GLY A 347 2.13 -23.13 -2.90
N TYR A 348 1.61 -22.20 -2.09
CA TYR A 348 0.79 -22.54 -0.92
C TYR A 348 -0.23 -21.46 -0.61
N ALA A 349 -1.30 -21.84 0.08
CA ALA A 349 -2.13 -20.90 0.80
C ALA A 349 -1.65 -20.75 2.24
N ILE A 350 -1.81 -19.55 2.81
CA ILE A 350 -1.56 -19.28 4.22
C ILE A 350 -2.80 -18.63 4.84
N GLU A 351 -3.29 -19.17 5.95
CA GLU A 351 -4.30 -18.59 6.81
C GLU A 351 -3.67 -17.96 8.04
N TYR A 352 -4.23 -16.88 8.54
CA TYR A 352 -3.70 -16.14 9.69
C TYR A 352 -4.79 -15.33 10.37
N ASP A 353 -4.59 -14.98 11.65
CA ASP A 353 -5.46 -14.06 12.37
C ASP A 353 -5.10 -12.61 12.05
N CYS A 354 -6.13 -11.77 11.93
CA CYS A 354 -6.01 -10.31 11.76
C CYS A 354 -7.06 -9.60 12.61
N LEU A 355 -6.88 -8.30 12.82
CA LEU A 355 -7.85 -7.47 13.52
C LEU A 355 -9.09 -7.21 12.64
N ASP A 356 -10.23 -6.97 13.29
CA ASP A 356 -11.28 -6.20 12.65
C ASP A 356 -10.86 -4.72 12.64
N PRO A 357 -10.58 -4.11 11.47
CA PRO A 357 -10.04 -2.76 11.41
C PRO A 357 -11.01 -1.69 11.94
N GLN A 358 -12.29 -1.99 12.10
CA GLN A 358 -13.26 -1.09 12.75
C GLN A 358 -12.99 -0.94 14.26
N ALA A 359 -12.14 -1.78 14.86
CA ALA A 359 -11.65 -1.61 16.22
C ALA A 359 -10.61 -0.47 16.35
N LEU A 360 -10.12 0.07 15.24
CA LEU A 360 -9.17 1.18 15.16
C LEU A 360 -9.88 2.51 14.97
N ASP A 361 -9.27 3.58 15.48
CA ASP A 361 -9.63 4.94 15.13
C ASP A 361 -8.84 5.46 13.90
N LEU A 362 -9.06 6.72 13.51
CA LEU A 362 -8.38 7.33 12.35
C LEU A 362 -6.86 7.48 12.52
N SER A 363 -6.31 7.34 13.71
CA SER A 363 -4.86 7.33 13.97
C SER A 363 -4.25 5.93 13.93
N PHE A 364 -5.06 4.91 13.68
CA PHE A 364 -4.75 3.48 13.84
C PHE A 364 -4.46 3.06 15.30
N MET A 365 -4.90 3.86 16.27
CA MET A 365 -4.94 3.43 17.67
C MET A 365 -6.13 2.50 17.90
N VAL A 366 -5.92 1.45 18.69
CA VAL A 366 -6.98 0.52 19.11
C VAL A 366 -7.90 1.23 20.12
N LYS A 367 -9.18 1.38 19.77
CA LYS A 367 -10.16 2.10 20.58
C LYS A 367 -10.27 1.58 22.02
N ALA A 368 -10.15 0.27 22.22
CA ALA A 368 -10.26 -0.38 23.51
C ALA A 368 -9.01 -0.24 24.40
N VAL A 369 -7.83 0.03 23.82
CA VAL A 369 -6.54 0.03 24.52
C VAL A 369 -5.71 1.24 24.10
N PRO A 370 -5.88 2.41 24.75
CA PRO A 370 -5.06 3.57 24.46
C PRO A 370 -3.56 3.29 24.56
N GLY A 371 -2.79 3.77 23.57
CA GLY A 371 -1.38 3.49 23.40
C GLY A 371 -1.05 2.24 22.60
N LEU A 372 -2.05 1.43 22.24
CA LEU A 372 -1.88 0.31 21.30
C LEU A 372 -2.26 0.76 19.90
N PHE A 373 -1.32 0.68 18.95
CA PHE A 373 -1.50 1.00 17.54
C PHE A 373 -1.35 -0.26 16.69
N SER A 374 -1.82 -0.20 15.45
CA SER A 374 -1.71 -1.34 14.55
C SER A 374 -1.48 -0.88 13.12
N GLY A 375 -0.59 -1.56 12.38
CA GLY A 375 -0.26 -1.22 11.00
C GLY A 375 0.09 -2.45 10.15
N GLY A 376 -0.34 -2.42 8.89
CA GLY A 376 -0.02 -3.46 7.92
C GLY A 376 -1.07 -4.55 7.80
N GLN A 377 -0.63 -5.75 7.45
CA GLN A 377 -1.52 -6.84 7.06
C GLN A 377 -2.43 -7.34 8.20
N ILE A 378 -2.00 -7.15 9.44
CA ILE A 378 -2.82 -7.44 10.63
C ILE A 378 -4.13 -6.64 10.65
N ASN A 379 -4.17 -5.45 10.03
CA ASN A 379 -5.39 -4.65 9.88
C ASN A 379 -6.32 -5.15 8.75
N GLY A 380 -6.08 -6.37 8.25
CA GLY A 380 -6.90 -6.95 7.18
C GLY A 380 -6.59 -6.42 5.78
N SER A 381 -5.45 -5.75 5.57
CA SER A 381 -4.96 -5.38 4.23
C SER A 381 -4.09 -6.48 3.62
N SER A 382 -3.77 -6.38 2.33
CA SER A 382 -2.89 -7.32 1.63
C SER A 382 -1.99 -6.58 0.64
N GLY A 383 -0.70 -6.54 0.94
CA GLY A 383 0.37 -5.97 0.10
C GLY A 383 1.46 -5.30 0.93
N TYR A 384 2.67 -5.27 0.37
CA TYR A 384 3.84 -4.69 1.04
C TYR A 384 3.71 -3.19 1.23
N GLU A 385 3.19 -2.49 0.21
CA GLU A 385 3.03 -1.05 0.14
C GLU A 385 1.93 -0.57 1.10
N GLU A 386 0.82 -1.30 1.16
CA GLU A 386 -0.24 -1.05 2.14
C GLU A 386 0.29 -1.26 3.56
N ALA A 387 1.13 -2.28 3.77
CA ALA A 387 1.71 -2.53 5.08
C ALA A 387 2.70 -1.44 5.49
N ALA A 388 3.60 -1.04 4.58
CA ALA A 388 4.58 0.02 4.82
C ALA A 388 3.90 1.35 5.18
N ALA A 389 2.94 1.78 4.34
CA ALA A 389 2.22 3.03 4.55
C ALA A 389 1.43 3.05 5.89
N GLN A 390 0.77 1.94 6.24
CA GLN A 390 0.07 1.81 7.52
C GLN A 390 1.03 1.79 8.71
N GLY A 391 2.16 1.08 8.58
CA GLY A 391 3.17 1.01 9.63
C GLY A 391 3.78 2.37 9.91
N PHE A 392 4.20 3.10 8.87
CA PHE A 392 4.66 4.48 8.98
C PHE A 392 3.64 5.35 9.73
N TYR A 393 2.40 5.31 9.27
CA TYR A 393 1.31 6.11 9.83
C TYR A 393 1.03 5.78 11.31
N ALA A 394 1.04 4.49 11.66
CA ALA A 394 0.89 4.04 13.04
C ALA A 394 2.09 4.45 13.92
N GLY A 395 3.33 4.36 13.39
CA GLY A 395 4.54 4.79 14.07
C GLY A 395 4.56 6.29 14.37
N VAL A 396 4.18 7.12 13.38
CA VAL A 396 4.03 8.58 13.56
C VAL A 396 3.02 8.89 14.66
N ASN A 397 1.83 8.27 14.60
CA ASN A 397 0.78 8.53 15.58
C ASN A 397 1.11 7.97 16.96
N ALA A 398 1.84 6.86 17.07
CA ALA A 398 2.37 6.37 18.33
C ALA A 398 3.37 7.37 18.95
N ALA A 399 4.23 7.97 18.13
CA ALA A 399 5.18 8.98 18.57
C ALA A 399 4.47 10.25 19.08
N LEU A 400 3.49 10.75 18.34
CA LEU A 400 2.69 11.92 18.75
C LEU A 400 1.90 11.64 20.03
N TYR A 401 1.31 10.44 20.16
CA TYR A 401 0.64 10.01 21.38
C TYR A 401 1.56 10.04 22.60
N VAL A 402 2.78 9.51 22.47
CA VAL A 402 3.79 9.54 23.55
C VAL A 402 4.18 10.96 23.91
N LYS A 403 4.29 11.86 22.93
CA LYS A 403 4.59 13.29 23.14
C LYS A 403 3.41 14.09 23.70
N GLY A 404 2.20 13.54 23.67
CA GLY A 404 0.98 14.26 24.06
C GLY A 404 0.51 15.28 23.01
N GLU A 405 0.90 15.08 21.76
CA GLU A 405 0.57 15.92 20.62
C GLU A 405 -0.67 15.41 19.87
N PRO A 406 -1.40 16.29 19.13
CA PRO A 406 -2.54 15.88 18.33
C PRO A 406 -2.14 14.84 17.25
N PRO A 407 -3.03 13.91 16.89
CA PRO A 407 -2.72 12.88 15.90
C PRO A 407 -2.50 13.48 14.51
N PHE A 408 -1.61 12.84 13.75
CA PHE A 408 -1.37 13.11 12.34
C PHE A 408 -2.42 12.38 11.50
N ILE A 409 -3.38 13.12 10.95
CA ILE A 409 -4.49 12.58 10.16
C ILE A 409 -4.34 13.02 8.71
N ILE A 410 -4.40 12.08 7.78
CA ILE A 410 -4.43 12.32 6.33
C ILE A 410 -5.85 12.09 5.83
N GLY A 411 -6.43 13.10 5.21
CA GLY A 411 -7.77 13.05 4.61
C GLY A 411 -7.80 12.22 3.32
N ARG A 412 -9.01 11.80 2.92
CA ARG A 412 -9.25 11.09 1.65
C ARG A 412 -8.90 11.93 0.42
N ASP A 413 -8.94 13.23 0.54
CA ASP A 413 -8.59 14.23 -0.47
C ASP A 413 -7.12 14.62 -0.47
N GLU A 414 -6.34 14.14 0.51
CA GLU A 414 -4.92 14.43 0.65
C GLU A 414 -4.02 13.27 0.17
N GLY A 415 -4.49 12.01 0.27
CA GLY A 415 -3.67 10.86 -0.13
C GLY A 415 -4.43 9.55 -0.25
N TYR A 416 -3.86 8.61 -1.02
CA TYR A 416 -4.29 7.22 -1.08
C TYR A 416 -4.17 6.55 0.31
N LEU A 417 -3.19 6.97 1.12
CA LEU A 417 -3.09 6.53 2.51
C LEU A 417 -4.32 6.98 3.32
N GLY A 418 -4.79 8.22 3.14
CA GLY A 418 -6.02 8.70 3.78
C GLY A 418 -7.25 7.89 3.34
N VAL A 419 -7.36 7.56 2.04
CA VAL A 419 -8.42 6.68 1.54
C VAL A 419 -8.34 5.29 2.19
N LEU A 420 -7.14 4.71 2.30
CA LEU A 420 -6.91 3.40 2.91
C LEU A 420 -7.32 3.40 4.40
N VAL A 421 -6.87 4.40 5.15
CA VAL A 421 -7.18 4.54 6.58
C VAL A 421 -8.70 4.64 6.79
N ASP A 422 -9.35 5.58 6.10
CA ASP A 422 -10.79 5.80 6.25
C ASP A 422 -11.62 4.58 5.82
N ASP A 423 -11.25 3.92 4.70
CA ASP A 423 -11.95 2.70 4.26
C ASP A 423 -11.85 1.59 5.32
N LEU A 424 -10.67 1.36 5.91
CA LEU A 424 -10.48 0.31 6.92
C LEU A 424 -11.28 0.59 8.19
N VAL A 425 -11.16 1.78 8.78
CA VAL A 425 -11.76 2.07 10.09
C VAL A 425 -13.24 2.34 10.02
N THR A 426 -13.75 2.81 8.87
CA THR A 426 -15.15 3.20 8.68
C THR A 426 -16.00 2.09 8.06
N LYS A 427 -15.56 1.57 6.91
CA LYS A 427 -16.28 0.53 6.17
C LYS A 427 -15.93 -0.87 6.68
N GLY A 428 -14.74 -1.02 7.26
CA GLY A 428 -14.16 -2.33 7.55
C GLY A 428 -13.84 -3.09 6.25
N THR A 429 -13.51 -4.36 6.39
CA THR A 429 -13.27 -5.19 5.21
C THR A 429 -13.75 -6.63 5.44
N PRO A 430 -14.67 -7.14 4.60
CA PRO A 430 -15.10 -8.53 4.67
C PRO A 430 -14.10 -9.50 4.04
N GLU A 431 -13.18 -8.99 3.24
CA GLU A 431 -12.11 -9.72 2.53
C GLU A 431 -10.80 -8.92 2.63
N PRO A 432 -9.62 -9.52 2.44
CA PRO A 432 -8.35 -8.78 2.52
C PRO A 432 -8.35 -7.55 1.60
N TYR A 433 -8.22 -6.37 2.24
CA TYR A 433 -8.24 -5.08 1.55
C TYR A 433 -7.00 -4.91 0.66
N ARG A 434 -7.20 -4.39 -0.53
CA ARG A 434 -6.13 -3.97 -1.43
C ARG A 434 -6.41 -2.57 -1.95
N MET A 435 -5.38 -1.71 -1.93
CA MET A 435 -5.48 -0.38 -2.51
C MET A 435 -5.53 -0.48 -4.04
N MET A 436 -6.49 0.21 -4.61
CA MET A 436 -6.72 0.30 -6.06
C MET A 436 -7.14 1.73 -6.41
N THR A 437 -6.80 2.18 -7.61
CA THR A 437 -7.20 3.51 -8.09
C THR A 437 -8.73 3.71 -8.15
N SER A 438 -9.50 2.63 -8.26
CA SER A 438 -10.97 2.70 -8.24
C SER A 438 -11.57 3.04 -6.87
N ARG A 439 -10.78 2.93 -5.78
CA ARG A 439 -11.24 3.29 -4.42
C ARG A 439 -11.10 4.78 -4.13
N CYS A 440 -10.32 5.49 -4.93
CA CYS A 440 -10.06 6.91 -4.78
C CYS A 440 -11.06 7.71 -5.62
N GLU A 441 -11.74 8.66 -5.00
CA GLU A 441 -12.70 9.57 -5.64
C GLU A 441 -12.00 10.67 -6.45
N TYR A 442 -10.84 11.15 -5.97
CA TYR A 442 -10.12 12.32 -6.48
C TYR A 442 -8.82 11.93 -7.17
N ARG A 443 -8.87 11.04 -8.16
CA ARG A 443 -7.68 10.41 -8.77
C ARG A 443 -6.75 11.36 -9.49
N LEU A 444 -7.26 12.46 -10.06
CA LEU A 444 -6.45 13.48 -10.74
C LEU A 444 -5.73 14.39 -9.74
N LEU A 445 -6.30 14.60 -8.56
CA LEU A 445 -5.63 15.33 -7.48
C LEU A 445 -4.57 14.46 -6.79
N LEU A 446 -4.83 13.15 -6.65
CA LEU A 446 -4.01 12.22 -5.85
C LEU A 446 -3.09 11.35 -6.73
N ARG A 447 -2.38 11.97 -7.67
CA ARG A 447 -1.45 11.25 -8.54
C ARG A 447 -0.16 10.88 -7.80
N GLN A 448 0.57 9.87 -8.31
CA GLN A 448 1.87 9.50 -7.73
C GLN A 448 2.95 10.57 -7.96
N ASP A 449 2.88 11.31 -9.09
CA ASP A 449 3.85 12.32 -9.50
C ASP A 449 3.82 13.61 -8.65
N ASN A 450 2.72 13.84 -7.93
CA ASN A 450 2.53 15.03 -7.08
C ASN A 450 2.38 14.70 -5.58
N ALA A 451 2.79 13.51 -5.14
CA ALA A 451 2.66 13.12 -3.74
C ALA A 451 3.48 14.02 -2.79
N ASP A 452 4.65 14.47 -3.24
CA ASP A 452 5.50 15.43 -2.54
C ASP A 452 4.81 16.77 -2.33
N GLU A 453 4.15 17.29 -3.37
CA GLU A 453 3.42 18.56 -3.33
C GLU A 453 2.29 18.55 -2.28
N ARG A 454 1.65 17.40 -2.10
CA ARG A 454 0.51 17.23 -1.18
C ARG A 454 0.92 16.95 0.27
N LEU A 455 1.98 16.17 0.49
CA LEU A 455 2.23 15.54 1.79
C LEU A 455 3.54 15.96 2.45
N THR A 456 4.58 16.37 1.71
CA THR A 456 5.89 16.68 2.29
C THR A 456 5.84 17.82 3.30
N GLU A 457 5.13 18.91 3.01
CA GLU A 457 5.01 20.05 3.94
C GLU A 457 4.21 19.68 5.20
N LYS A 458 3.16 18.88 5.05
CA LYS A 458 2.37 18.38 6.18
C LYS A 458 3.21 17.46 7.07
N ALA A 459 3.97 16.55 6.49
CA ALA A 459 4.85 15.62 7.22
C ALA A 459 6.06 16.33 7.85
N ARG A 460 6.56 17.42 7.25
CA ARG A 460 7.66 18.21 7.84
C ARG A 460 7.33 18.72 9.24
N ARG A 461 6.07 19.03 9.52
CA ARG A 461 5.61 19.46 10.86
C ARG A 461 5.79 18.39 11.92
N THR A 462 5.92 17.11 11.56
CA THR A 462 6.20 16.00 12.47
C THR A 462 7.70 15.77 12.70
N GLY A 463 8.57 16.47 11.97
CA GLY A 463 10.03 16.31 12.06
C GLY A 463 10.61 15.18 11.20
N LEU A 464 9.80 14.47 10.40
CA LEU A 464 10.24 13.31 9.61
C LEU A 464 10.87 13.66 8.26
N VAL A 465 10.57 14.84 7.72
CA VAL A 465 11.07 15.28 6.42
C VAL A 465 12.40 16.01 6.60
N SER A 466 13.46 15.50 5.99
CA SER A 466 14.79 16.15 5.98
C SER A 466 14.78 17.51 5.27
N ASP A 467 15.75 18.36 5.58
CA ASP A 467 15.94 19.64 4.90
C ASP A 467 16.17 19.45 3.39
N GLU A 468 16.96 18.44 3.01
CA GLU A 468 17.21 18.11 1.60
C GLU A 468 15.91 17.80 0.85
N ARG A 469 15.03 16.99 1.41
CA ARG A 469 13.73 16.63 0.80
C ARG A 469 12.84 17.86 0.65
N TYR A 470 12.80 18.70 1.67
CA TYR A 470 12.01 19.92 1.65
C TYR A 470 12.53 20.94 0.63
N GLU A 471 13.85 21.13 0.56
CA GLU A 471 14.47 22.00 -0.44
C GLU A 471 14.21 21.52 -1.89
N LYS A 472 14.24 20.23 -2.13
CA LYS A 472 13.88 19.67 -3.45
C LYS A 472 12.44 19.98 -3.83
N LEU A 473 11.50 19.86 -2.88
CA LEU A 473 10.12 20.27 -3.10
C LEU A 473 10.03 21.75 -3.46
N LEU A 474 10.70 22.64 -2.71
CA LEU A 474 10.66 24.08 -2.98
C LEU A 474 11.23 24.43 -4.37
N LYS A 475 12.35 23.81 -4.75
CA LYS A 475 12.95 23.98 -6.09
C LYS A 475 12.02 23.49 -7.20
N LYS A 476 11.33 22.36 -7.01
CA LYS A 476 10.33 21.84 -7.95
C LYS A 476 9.16 22.82 -8.10
N ARG A 477 8.62 23.34 -6.99
CA ARG A 477 7.57 24.37 -7.00
C ARG A 477 7.97 25.61 -7.77
N GLU A 478 9.17 26.12 -7.52
CA GLU A 478 9.71 27.29 -8.21
C GLU A 478 9.79 27.05 -9.73
N LYS A 479 10.34 25.92 -10.17
CA LYS A 479 10.44 25.55 -11.59
C LYS A 479 9.06 25.45 -12.25
N VAL A 480 8.10 24.77 -11.61
CA VAL A 480 6.75 24.63 -12.15
C VAL A 480 6.04 25.98 -12.23
N GLN A 481 6.15 26.83 -11.21
CA GLN A 481 5.57 28.16 -11.21
C GLN A 481 6.20 29.07 -12.28
N ALA A 482 7.52 29.06 -12.43
CA ALA A 482 8.23 29.81 -13.47
C ALA A 482 7.80 29.36 -14.88
N ALA A 483 7.77 28.05 -15.14
CA ALA A 483 7.32 27.49 -16.41
C ALA A 483 5.86 27.87 -16.71
N ARG A 484 4.99 27.76 -15.70
CA ARG A 484 3.57 28.13 -15.83
C ARG A 484 3.39 29.60 -16.14
N ALA A 485 4.13 30.51 -15.49
CA ALA A 485 4.08 31.94 -15.72
C ALA A 485 4.51 32.30 -17.16
N ARG A 486 5.54 31.67 -17.70
CA ARG A 486 5.98 31.85 -19.08
C ARG A 486 4.92 31.43 -20.11
N LEU A 487 4.20 30.37 -19.81
CA LEU A 487 3.10 29.87 -20.66
C LEU A 487 1.87 30.83 -20.69
N ASP A 488 1.79 31.83 -19.82
CA ASP A 488 0.73 32.85 -19.87
C ASP A 488 0.96 33.90 -20.98
N LYS A 489 2.15 33.87 -21.61
CA LYS A 489 2.45 34.73 -22.76
C LYS A 489 1.45 34.49 -23.89
N ARG A 490 0.91 35.58 -24.44
CA ARG A 490 0.08 35.56 -25.65
C ARG A 490 0.97 35.66 -26.88
N VAL A 491 0.75 34.78 -27.84
CA VAL A 491 1.44 34.73 -29.12
C VAL A 491 0.46 35.02 -30.26
N PRO A 492 0.90 35.75 -31.32
CA PRO A 492 0.06 36.03 -32.50
C PRO A 492 -0.14 34.72 -33.31
N ALA A 493 -1.17 34.72 -34.17
CA ALA A 493 -1.41 33.66 -35.16
C ALA A 493 -0.51 33.87 -36.38
N ASP A 494 0.82 33.93 -36.19
CA ASP A 494 1.82 34.12 -37.25
C ASP A 494 1.99 32.82 -38.09
N GLU A 495 2.83 32.91 -39.12
CA GLU A 495 3.08 31.80 -40.05
C GLU A 495 3.72 30.60 -39.35
N LYS A 496 4.60 30.83 -38.36
CA LYS A 496 5.25 29.76 -37.58
C LYS A 496 4.24 28.98 -36.77
N LEU A 497 3.38 29.66 -36.02
CA LEU A 497 2.33 29.01 -35.23
C LEU A 497 1.34 28.26 -36.12
N ARG A 498 0.95 28.89 -37.24
CA ARG A 498 0.03 28.26 -38.22
C ARG A 498 0.61 26.95 -38.75
N ALA A 499 1.84 27.00 -39.29
CA ALA A 499 2.51 25.81 -39.82
C ALA A 499 2.63 24.69 -38.81
N TYR A 500 2.98 25.02 -37.55
CA TYR A 500 3.05 24.03 -36.47
C TYR A 500 1.68 23.42 -36.15
N LEU A 501 0.65 24.23 -35.95
CA LEU A 501 -0.69 23.74 -35.60
C LEU A 501 -1.27 22.85 -36.71
N GLU A 502 -1.10 23.24 -37.97
CA GLU A 502 -1.50 22.45 -39.14
C GLU A 502 -0.76 21.12 -39.19
N SER A 503 0.55 21.11 -38.88
CA SER A 503 1.37 19.88 -38.85
C SER A 503 0.94 18.86 -37.80
N VAL A 504 0.33 19.32 -36.71
CA VAL A 504 -0.19 18.47 -35.63
C VAL A 504 -1.72 18.30 -35.68
N GLY A 505 -2.37 18.73 -36.76
CA GLY A 505 -3.81 18.56 -36.99
C GLY A 505 -4.71 19.46 -36.13
N GLU A 506 -4.19 20.58 -35.65
CA GLU A 506 -4.92 21.50 -34.78
C GLU A 506 -5.38 22.78 -35.52
N THR A 507 -6.48 23.34 -35.04
CA THR A 507 -7.04 24.58 -35.64
C THR A 507 -6.22 25.81 -35.25
N VAL A 508 -6.05 26.75 -36.21
CA VAL A 508 -5.35 28.02 -35.97
C VAL A 508 -6.30 29.02 -35.30
N PRO A 509 -5.94 29.62 -34.13
CA PRO A 509 -6.77 30.65 -33.52
C PRO A 509 -6.76 31.93 -34.35
N HIS A 510 -7.90 32.62 -34.43
CA HIS A 510 -8.05 33.82 -35.27
C HIS A 510 -7.13 34.99 -34.80
N ASP A 511 -7.10 35.26 -33.48
CA ASP A 511 -6.39 36.43 -32.92
C ASP A 511 -5.15 36.03 -32.07
N GLY A 512 -4.59 34.83 -32.31
CA GLY A 512 -3.55 34.30 -31.47
C GLY A 512 -4.11 33.71 -30.15
N ALA A 513 -3.23 33.11 -29.33
CA ALA A 513 -3.62 32.48 -28.06
C ALA A 513 -2.52 32.57 -27.02
N ARG A 514 -2.84 32.30 -25.75
CA ARG A 514 -1.81 32.05 -24.72
C ARG A 514 -1.17 30.71 -24.98
N LEU A 515 0.14 30.59 -24.73
CA LEU A 515 0.86 29.33 -24.89
C LEU A 515 0.23 28.21 -24.06
N PHE A 516 -0.26 28.53 -22.85
CA PHE A 516 -0.96 27.56 -22.00
C PHE A 516 -2.27 27.05 -22.64
N GLU A 517 -3.05 27.92 -23.29
CA GLU A 517 -4.27 27.50 -23.97
C GLU A 517 -3.98 26.64 -25.22
N LEU A 518 -2.85 26.90 -25.88
CA LEU A 518 -2.39 26.03 -26.96
C LEU A 518 -2.00 24.65 -26.43
N LEU A 519 -1.29 24.58 -25.29
CA LEU A 519 -0.85 23.34 -24.68
C LEU A 519 -2.02 22.44 -24.21
N LYS A 520 -3.21 22.99 -23.97
CA LYS A 520 -4.42 22.19 -23.68
C LYS A 520 -4.88 21.32 -24.85
N ARG A 521 -4.45 21.63 -26.08
CA ARG A 521 -4.86 20.93 -27.29
C ARG A 521 -4.13 19.59 -27.44
N PRO A 522 -4.81 18.49 -27.86
CA PRO A 522 -4.23 17.15 -27.89
C PRO A 522 -2.94 17.03 -28.72
N GLY A 523 -2.88 17.68 -29.88
CA GLY A 523 -1.73 17.64 -30.79
C GLY A 523 -0.55 18.51 -30.36
N VAL A 524 -0.73 19.48 -29.45
CA VAL A 524 0.31 20.42 -29.06
C VAL A 524 1.12 19.87 -27.90
N THR A 525 2.45 19.96 -27.99
CA THR A 525 3.37 19.55 -26.92
C THR A 525 4.19 20.73 -26.44
N TYR A 526 4.68 20.68 -25.19
CA TYR A 526 5.59 21.70 -24.66
C TYR A 526 6.87 21.80 -25.51
N THR A 527 7.44 20.67 -25.91
CA THR A 527 8.64 20.62 -26.77
C THR A 527 8.40 21.27 -28.14
N GLY A 528 7.22 21.07 -28.71
CA GLY A 528 6.83 21.73 -29.96
C GLY A 528 6.74 23.24 -29.81
N LEU A 529 6.13 23.72 -28.71
CA LEU A 529 6.09 25.16 -28.40
C LEU A 529 7.48 25.72 -28.09
N LEU A 530 8.33 24.99 -27.39
CA LEU A 530 9.74 25.36 -27.13
C LEU A 530 10.53 25.53 -28.42
N GLY A 531 10.32 24.66 -29.41
CA GLY A 531 10.95 24.81 -30.74
C GLY A 531 10.56 26.09 -31.51
N LEU A 532 9.34 26.62 -31.23
CA LEU A 532 8.86 27.87 -31.85
C LEU A 532 9.22 29.11 -31.05
N TYR A 533 9.22 29.01 -29.73
CA TYR A 533 9.32 30.13 -28.80
C TYR A 533 10.44 29.92 -27.78
N GLY A 534 11.60 29.38 -28.21
CA GLY A 534 12.74 29.09 -27.35
C GLY A 534 13.34 30.33 -26.64
N ASP A 535 13.08 31.55 -27.16
CA ASP A 535 13.45 32.79 -26.47
C ASP A 535 12.56 33.08 -25.24
N ASP A 536 11.38 32.49 -25.19
CA ASP A 536 10.36 32.72 -24.17
C ASP A 536 10.15 31.52 -23.21
N LEU A 537 10.54 30.34 -23.65
CA LEU A 537 10.40 29.08 -22.91
C LEU A 537 11.77 28.47 -22.62
N ASP A 538 11.93 27.86 -21.44
CA ASP A 538 13.14 27.10 -21.09
C ASP A 538 12.92 25.60 -21.32
N PRO A 539 13.98 24.84 -21.61
CA PRO A 539 13.94 23.39 -21.46
C PRO A 539 13.56 22.98 -20.03
N LEU A 540 12.61 22.07 -19.91
CA LEU A 540 12.15 21.57 -18.62
C LEU A 540 12.72 20.17 -18.35
N ASP A 541 13.04 19.89 -17.09
CA ASP A 541 13.27 18.53 -16.66
C ASP A 541 11.97 17.71 -16.71
N ARG A 542 12.10 16.38 -16.68
CA ARG A 542 10.98 15.44 -16.86
C ARG A 542 9.86 15.68 -15.84
N GLU A 543 10.21 15.90 -14.58
CA GLU A 543 9.21 16.11 -13.52
C GLU A 543 8.42 17.40 -13.72
N THR A 544 9.11 18.49 -14.03
CA THR A 544 8.47 19.79 -14.30
C THR A 544 7.58 19.70 -15.54
N LEU A 545 8.07 19.05 -16.61
CA LEU A 545 7.31 18.85 -17.84
C LEU A 545 6.02 18.07 -17.59
N GLU A 546 6.10 16.95 -16.82
CA GLU A 546 4.94 16.13 -16.47
C GLU A 546 3.89 16.95 -15.71
N GLN A 547 4.30 17.78 -14.73
CA GLN A 547 3.38 18.67 -14.00
C GLN A 547 2.69 19.66 -14.92
N ILE A 548 3.44 20.32 -15.81
CA ILE A 548 2.91 21.30 -16.75
C ILE A 548 1.93 20.66 -17.72
N ASP A 549 2.25 19.50 -18.29
CA ASP A 549 1.36 18.76 -19.20
C ASP A 549 0.06 18.35 -18.51
N VAL A 550 0.13 17.85 -17.28
CA VAL A 550 -1.06 17.48 -16.51
C VAL A 550 -1.91 18.72 -16.19
N MET A 551 -1.28 19.82 -15.72
CA MET A 551 -1.96 21.08 -15.44
C MET A 551 -2.71 21.60 -16.67
N ALA A 552 -2.11 21.55 -17.87
CA ALA A 552 -2.73 22.04 -19.08
C ALA A 552 -3.87 21.12 -19.55
N ARG A 553 -3.62 19.82 -19.69
CA ARG A 553 -4.56 18.89 -20.31
C ARG A 553 -5.76 18.52 -19.45
N TYR A 554 -5.61 18.57 -18.11
CA TYR A 554 -6.64 18.15 -17.16
C TYR A 554 -7.21 19.28 -16.30
N ASP A 555 -6.91 20.55 -16.64
CA ASP A 555 -7.31 21.77 -15.94
C ASP A 555 -8.78 21.75 -15.48
N GLY A 556 -9.71 21.60 -16.43
CA GLY A 556 -11.14 21.61 -16.11
C GLY A 556 -11.61 20.43 -15.24
N TYR A 557 -10.96 19.26 -15.35
CA TYR A 557 -11.26 18.09 -14.52
C TYR A 557 -10.71 18.28 -13.10
N ILE A 558 -9.51 18.83 -12.96
CA ILE A 558 -8.87 19.14 -11.67
C ILE A 558 -9.72 20.16 -10.92
N GLU A 559 -10.18 21.22 -11.57
CA GLU A 559 -11.06 22.21 -10.97
C GLU A 559 -12.42 21.65 -10.54
N LYS A 560 -12.94 20.69 -11.28
CA LYS A 560 -14.16 19.96 -10.88
C LYS A 560 -13.91 19.14 -9.61
N GLU A 561 -12.83 18.34 -9.56
CA GLU A 561 -12.49 17.55 -8.37
C GLU A 561 -12.25 18.45 -7.15
N ARG A 562 -11.57 19.60 -7.30
CA ARG A 562 -11.37 20.57 -6.20
C ARG A 562 -12.69 21.06 -5.60
N ARG A 563 -13.66 21.41 -6.44
CA ARG A 563 -15.01 21.81 -5.95
C ARG A 563 -15.74 20.69 -5.21
N GLU A 564 -15.56 19.44 -5.65
CA GLU A 564 -16.11 18.29 -4.94
C GLU A 564 -15.43 18.07 -3.58
N VAL A 565 -14.10 18.25 -3.50
CA VAL A 565 -13.34 18.21 -2.24
C VAL A 565 -13.84 19.27 -1.27
N GLU A 566 -13.99 20.54 -1.69
CA GLU A 566 -14.49 21.62 -0.84
C GLU A 566 -15.87 21.30 -0.28
N ARG A 567 -16.75 20.75 -1.13
CA ARG A 567 -18.09 20.31 -0.70
C ARG A 567 -18.01 19.18 0.33
N MET A 568 -17.13 18.20 0.15
CA MET A 568 -16.98 17.08 1.09
C MET A 568 -16.34 17.53 2.40
N ARG A 569 -15.35 18.41 2.36
CA ARG A 569 -14.74 19.00 3.57
C ARG A 569 -15.80 19.68 4.45
N SER A 570 -16.73 20.41 3.85
CA SER A 570 -17.82 21.03 4.61
C SER A 570 -18.72 20.05 5.36
N LEU A 571 -18.79 18.78 4.92
CA LEU A 571 -19.47 17.70 5.66
C LEU A 571 -18.57 17.08 6.73
N GLU A 572 -17.28 17.05 6.50
CA GLU A 572 -16.29 16.53 7.45
C GLU A 572 -16.05 17.49 8.63
N ASP A 573 -16.23 18.79 8.42
CA ASP A 573 -16.19 19.80 9.48
C ASP A 573 -17.37 19.68 10.47
N LEU A 574 -18.43 18.97 10.10
CA LEU A 574 -19.59 18.73 10.96
C LEU A 574 -19.36 17.53 11.86
N ALA A 575 -18.75 17.77 13.02
CA ALA A 575 -18.43 16.74 14.00
C ALA A 575 -19.68 16.03 14.55
N LEU A 576 -19.53 14.73 14.82
CA LEU A 576 -20.53 13.89 15.47
C LEU A 576 -20.00 13.42 16.83
N PRO A 577 -20.78 13.56 17.93
CA PRO A 577 -20.33 13.11 19.24
C PRO A 577 -20.19 11.60 19.31
N ALA A 578 -19.04 11.09 19.75
CA ALA A 578 -18.76 9.65 19.85
C ALA A 578 -19.74 8.91 20.80
N THR A 579 -20.31 9.62 21.79
CA THR A 579 -21.24 9.08 22.77
C THR A 579 -22.71 9.13 22.32
N PHE A 580 -23.00 9.76 21.15
CA PHE A 580 -24.39 9.93 20.70
C PHE A 580 -25.05 8.58 20.39
N ASP A 581 -26.30 8.40 20.87
CA ASP A 581 -27.12 7.23 20.54
C ASP A 581 -28.05 7.54 19.37
N TYR A 582 -27.70 7.04 18.18
CA TYR A 582 -28.47 7.23 16.96
C TYR A 582 -29.88 6.57 16.99
N ASN A 583 -30.19 5.72 17.99
CA ASN A 583 -31.53 5.18 18.18
C ASN A 583 -32.55 6.26 18.59
N THR A 584 -32.09 7.34 19.22
CA THR A 584 -32.91 8.47 19.66
C THR A 584 -33.33 9.40 18.52
N LEU A 585 -32.65 9.32 17.36
CA LEU A 585 -32.90 10.21 16.23
C LEU A 585 -34.03 9.68 15.33
N SER A 586 -35.19 10.37 15.36
CA SER A 586 -36.29 10.04 14.45
C SER A 586 -35.93 10.36 12.99
N GLY A 587 -36.46 9.54 12.06
CA GLY A 587 -36.20 9.71 10.62
C GLY A 587 -35.03 8.90 10.05
N LEU A 588 -34.14 8.37 10.88
CA LEU A 588 -33.12 7.41 10.43
C LEU A 588 -33.74 6.02 10.24
N ARG A 589 -33.35 5.32 9.20
CA ARG A 589 -33.71 3.91 8.99
C ARG A 589 -33.03 3.01 10.04
N LEU A 590 -33.65 1.88 10.35
CA LEU A 590 -33.13 0.95 11.37
C LEU A 590 -31.68 0.50 11.05
N GLU A 591 -31.40 0.14 9.80
CA GLU A 591 -30.07 -0.23 9.36
C GLU A 591 -29.05 0.91 9.59
N ALA A 592 -29.40 2.14 9.21
CA ALA A 592 -28.54 3.30 9.41
C ALA A 592 -28.23 3.54 10.90
N ARG A 593 -29.25 3.42 11.80
CA ARG A 593 -29.04 3.54 13.26
C ARG A 593 -28.07 2.49 13.78
N GLN A 594 -28.25 1.22 13.38
CA GLN A 594 -27.37 0.13 13.79
C GLN A 594 -25.93 0.35 13.33
N LYS A 595 -25.75 0.75 12.06
CA LYS A 595 -24.45 1.03 11.48
C LYS A 595 -23.76 2.23 12.13
N LEU A 596 -24.46 3.34 12.30
CA LEU A 596 -23.93 4.54 12.95
C LEU A 596 -23.55 4.29 14.42
N ASN A 597 -24.36 3.52 15.16
CA ASN A 597 -24.05 3.13 16.54
C ASN A 597 -22.86 2.17 16.62
N GLY A 598 -22.68 1.28 15.65
CA GLY A 598 -21.55 0.35 15.60
C GLY A 598 -20.23 1.02 15.24
N VAL A 599 -20.25 1.91 14.25
CA VAL A 599 -19.03 2.58 13.73
C VAL A 599 -18.65 3.79 14.56
N LYS A 600 -19.65 4.55 15.05
CA LYS A 600 -19.44 5.84 15.75
C LYS A 600 -18.60 6.81 14.93
N PRO A 601 -19.10 7.25 13.75
CA PRO A 601 -18.34 8.14 12.87
C PRO A 601 -18.02 9.46 13.56
N ALA A 602 -16.85 10.02 13.26
CA ALA A 602 -16.37 11.26 13.86
C ALA A 602 -17.07 12.51 13.29
N ASN A 603 -17.61 12.42 12.06
CA ASN A 603 -18.27 13.53 11.37
C ASN A 603 -19.30 13.05 10.34
N ILE A 604 -20.08 13.98 9.79
CA ILE A 604 -21.12 13.65 8.81
C ILE A 604 -20.53 13.14 7.49
N GLY A 605 -19.38 13.64 7.07
CA GLY A 605 -18.66 13.12 5.89
C GLY A 605 -18.34 11.63 6.03
N GLN A 606 -17.79 11.23 7.17
CA GLN A 606 -17.53 9.82 7.48
C GLN A 606 -18.83 9.00 7.55
N ALA A 607 -19.87 9.52 8.21
CA ALA A 607 -21.18 8.87 8.27
C ALA A 607 -21.75 8.57 6.88
N SER A 608 -21.58 9.48 5.92
CA SER A 608 -22.08 9.33 4.54
C SER A 608 -21.42 8.18 3.76
N ARG A 609 -20.23 7.73 4.18
CA ARG A 609 -19.46 6.65 3.53
C ARG A 609 -19.73 5.26 4.13
N ILE A 610 -20.46 5.19 5.24
CA ILE A 610 -20.81 3.91 5.88
C ILE A 610 -21.81 3.15 5.01
N SER A 611 -21.48 1.90 4.69
CA SER A 611 -22.39 1.01 3.95
C SER A 611 -23.69 0.81 4.73
N GLY A 612 -24.83 1.07 4.11
CA GLY A 612 -26.15 1.04 4.76
C GLY A 612 -26.68 2.42 5.21
N VAL A 613 -25.86 3.48 5.15
CA VAL A 613 -26.28 4.87 5.35
C VAL A 613 -26.55 5.51 3.98
N SER A 614 -27.78 5.91 3.74
CA SER A 614 -28.22 6.52 2.46
C SER A 614 -28.10 8.05 2.47
N PRO A 615 -28.15 8.71 1.31
CA PRO A 615 -28.23 10.18 1.25
C PRO A 615 -29.39 10.77 2.03
N ALA A 616 -30.53 10.06 2.15
CA ALA A 616 -31.66 10.48 2.97
C ALA A 616 -31.32 10.47 4.46
N ASP A 617 -30.60 9.43 4.94
CA ASP A 617 -30.13 9.35 6.33
C ASP A 617 -29.13 10.48 6.63
N VAL A 618 -28.22 10.79 5.69
CA VAL A 618 -27.29 11.93 5.80
C VAL A 618 -28.05 13.26 5.92
N SER A 619 -29.13 13.43 5.15
CA SER A 619 -29.98 14.62 5.25
C SER A 619 -30.62 14.75 6.63
N VAL A 620 -31.04 13.63 7.26
CA VAL A 620 -31.54 13.63 8.63
C VAL A 620 -30.44 14.06 9.62
N LEU A 621 -29.21 13.56 9.48
CA LEU A 621 -28.08 13.98 10.32
C LEU A 621 -27.78 15.48 10.17
N LEU A 622 -27.79 16.02 8.95
CA LEU A 622 -27.59 17.44 8.69
C LEU A 622 -28.68 18.32 9.35
N VAL A 623 -29.94 17.89 9.31
CA VAL A 623 -31.04 18.62 9.96
C VAL A 623 -30.88 18.54 11.48
N ALA A 624 -30.53 17.38 12.02
CA ALA A 624 -30.30 17.20 13.44
C ALA A 624 -29.13 18.06 13.96
N GLN A 625 -28.03 18.12 13.22
CA GLN A 625 -26.89 18.99 13.52
C GLN A 625 -27.26 20.45 13.53
N LYS A 626 -28.01 20.94 12.52
CA LYS A 626 -28.48 22.33 12.45
C LYS A 626 -29.43 22.70 13.60
N ARG A 627 -30.11 21.71 14.18
CA ARG A 627 -31.04 21.91 15.33
C ARG A 627 -30.34 21.76 16.68
N GLY A 628 -29.03 21.50 16.71
CA GLY A 628 -28.30 21.29 17.96
C GLY A 628 -28.70 20.00 18.71
N MET A 629 -29.16 18.97 17.96
CA MET A 629 -29.54 17.67 18.52
C MET A 629 -28.35 16.68 18.53
N LEU A 630 -27.32 16.99 17.77
CA LEU A 630 -26.06 16.20 17.63
C LEU A 630 -24.93 16.96 18.25
#